data_7a5fc912af8d36e18299a955185ad93e
#
_entry.id   7a5fc912af8d36e18299a955185ad93e
#
_cell.length_a   1.000
_cell.length_b   1.000
_cell.length_c   1.000
_cell.angle_alpha   90.00
_cell.angle_beta   90.00
_cell.angle_gamma   90.00
#
_symmetry.space_group_name_H-M   'P 1'
#
loop_
_entity.id
_entity.type
_entity.pdbx_description
1 polymer ?
#
loop_
_entity_poly.entity_id
_entity_poly.type
_entity_poly.pdbx_seq_one_letter_code
_entity_poly.pdbx_strand_id
1 'polypeptide(L)'
;LEHVLLANGVNVVKKGGVKKQGKKLKAALEFYKVIANASPPGELYWKQSRELYFAGKTPMIIWSPFIMDELAGLRDSAPPTINDDPTSGELASKTGFITNLKGPNNRKGAAWADVRYFGITADADTEEASAFIKYSMDEGYTKTLSIAPEGKFPVRRGNASDPEAFTKAWSKLPVGVDRKAPLSDLYSEDVINDIVAGLDLSLIHI
;
A
#
# COMPACT_ATOMS: atom_id res chain seq x y z
N LEU A 1 -5.05 7.34 -10.73
CA LEU A 1 -6.31 7.28 -11.50
C LEU A 1 -7.02 5.94 -11.31
N GLU A 2 -6.33 4.79 -11.42
CA GLU A 2 -6.93 3.45 -11.37
C GLU A 2 -7.74 3.20 -10.11
N HIS A 3 -7.21 3.55 -8.94
CA HIS A 3 -7.93 3.46 -7.67
C HIS A 3 -9.27 4.22 -7.70
N VAL A 4 -9.30 5.42 -8.28
CA VAL A 4 -10.52 6.22 -8.44
C VAL A 4 -11.51 5.54 -9.39
N LEU A 5 -11.03 4.93 -10.47
CA LEU A 5 -11.86 4.15 -11.39
C LEU A 5 -12.51 2.97 -10.68
N LEU A 6 -11.72 2.18 -9.95
CA LEU A 6 -12.20 1.02 -9.19
C LEU A 6 -13.19 1.43 -8.10
N ALA A 7 -12.90 2.50 -7.35
CA ALA A 7 -13.79 3.06 -6.33
C ALA A 7 -15.17 3.48 -6.90
N ASN A 8 -15.21 3.87 -8.17
CA ASN A 8 -16.45 4.19 -8.89
C ASN A 8 -17.05 2.98 -9.64
N GLY A 9 -16.55 1.78 -9.44
CA GLY A 9 -17.08 0.56 -10.03
C GLY A 9 -16.77 0.41 -11.53
N VAL A 10 -15.69 1.08 -12.01
CA VAL A 10 -15.14 0.87 -13.34
C VAL A 10 -14.19 -0.31 -13.31
N ASN A 11 -14.50 -1.36 -14.05
CA ASN A 11 -13.61 -2.51 -14.19
C ASN A 11 -12.69 -2.32 -15.39
N VAL A 12 -11.41 -2.07 -15.14
CA VAL A 12 -10.42 -1.76 -16.18
C VAL A 12 -10.04 -2.96 -17.05
N VAL A 13 -10.21 -4.18 -16.50
CA VAL A 13 -9.88 -5.45 -17.21
C VAL A 13 -11.09 -6.12 -17.86
N LYS A 14 -12.27 -5.51 -17.76
CA LYS A 14 -13.49 -6.10 -18.34
C LYS A 14 -13.39 -6.20 -19.86
N LYS A 15 -13.83 -7.35 -20.42
CA LYS A 15 -13.92 -7.56 -21.88
C LYS A 15 -14.69 -6.43 -22.55
N GLY A 16 -14.08 -5.77 -23.52
CA GLY A 16 -14.61 -4.57 -24.19
C GLY A 16 -14.18 -3.26 -23.55
N GLY A 17 -13.32 -3.32 -22.51
CA GLY A 17 -12.65 -2.18 -21.92
C GLY A 17 -13.55 -1.19 -21.19
N VAL A 18 -12.98 -0.08 -20.80
CA VAL A 18 -13.66 0.99 -20.05
C VAL A 18 -14.74 1.74 -20.87
N LYS A 19 -14.62 1.75 -22.21
CA LYS A 19 -15.55 2.46 -23.10
C LYS A 19 -17.01 2.02 -22.92
N LYS A 20 -17.25 0.74 -22.65
CA LYS A 20 -18.61 0.20 -22.41
C LYS A 20 -19.19 0.56 -21.04
N GLN A 21 -18.45 1.26 -20.21
CA GLN A 21 -18.81 1.63 -18.84
C GLN A 21 -19.00 3.16 -18.70
N GLY A 22 -19.38 3.84 -19.80
CA GLY A 22 -19.33 5.30 -19.95
C GLY A 22 -19.93 6.09 -18.79
N LYS A 23 -21.08 5.67 -18.22
CA LYS A 23 -21.69 6.35 -17.06
C LYS A 23 -20.82 6.30 -15.81
N LYS A 24 -20.25 5.13 -15.50
CA LYS A 24 -19.36 4.94 -14.36
C LYS A 24 -18.01 5.64 -14.59
N LEU A 25 -17.48 5.52 -15.81
CA LEU A 25 -16.26 6.20 -16.20
C LEU A 25 -16.40 7.71 -16.08
N LYS A 26 -17.50 8.29 -16.56
CA LYS A 26 -17.77 9.73 -16.43
C LYS A 26 -17.77 10.16 -14.97
N ALA A 27 -18.48 9.47 -14.09
CA ALA A 27 -18.51 9.77 -12.65
C ALA A 27 -17.12 9.69 -12.01
N ALA A 28 -16.31 8.68 -12.37
CA ALA A 28 -14.95 8.54 -11.87
C ALA A 28 -14.05 9.71 -12.33
N LEU A 29 -14.16 10.12 -13.58
CA LEU A 29 -13.36 11.25 -14.11
C LEU A 29 -13.81 12.59 -13.54
N GLU A 30 -15.10 12.79 -13.31
CA GLU A 30 -15.62 13.98 -12.62
C GLU A 30 -15.08 14.07 -11.19
N PHE A 31 -15.05 12.95 -10.46
CA PHE A 31 -14.45 12.90 -9.13
C PHE A 31 -12.94 13.13 -9.18
N TYR A 32 -12.25 12.53 -10.13
CA TYR A 32 -10.81 12.77 -10.32
C TYR A 32 -10.49 14.24 -10.60
N LYS A 33 -11.35 14.92 -11.37
CA LYS A 33 -11.24 16.37 -11.60
C LYS A 33 -11.40 17.17 -10.31
N VAL A 34 -12.32 16.75 -9.40
CA VAL A 34 -12.46 17.38 -8.07
C VAL A 34 -11.16 17.27 -7.28
N ILE A 35 -10.54 16.07 -7.25
CA ILE A 35 -9.25 15.86 -6.60
C ILE A 35 -8.18 16.76 -7.22
N ALA A 36 -8.10 16.78 -8.54
CA ALA A 36 -7.10 17.61 -9.25
C ALA A 36 -7.27 19.11 -8.95
N ASN A 37 -8.50 19.60 -8.90
CA ASN A 37 -8.80 20.99 -8.57
C ASN A 37 -8.50 21.34 -7.10
N ALA A 38 -8.57 20.37 -6.20
CA ALA A 38 -8.24 20.52 -4.77
C ALA A 38 -6.74 20.32 -4.49
N SER A 39 -5.98 19.84 -5.46
CA SER A 39 -4.54 19.64 -5.34
C SER A 39 -3.78 20.95 -5.58
N PRO A 40 -2.57 21.12 -5.01
CA PRO A 40 -1.71 22.24 -5.32
C PRO A 40 -1.46 22.36 -6.85
N PRO A 41 -1.29 23.58 -7.39
CA PRO A 41 -1.08 23.78 -8.80
C PRO A 41 0.28 23.23 -9.27
N GLY A 42 0.34 22.82 -10.53
CA GLY A 42 1.54 22.30 -11.17
C GLY A 42 1.52 20.78 -11.36
N GLU A 43 2.60 20.28 -11.93
CA GLU A 43 2.82 18.85 -12.09
C GLU A 43 3.38 18.28 -10.79
N LEU A 44 2.58 17.47 -10.11
CA LEU A 44 2.95 16.82 -8.86
C LEU A 44 3.39 15.38 -9.13
N TYR A 45 4.70 15.17 -9.09
CA TYR A 45 5.28 13.83 -9.05
C TYR A 45 5.31 13.30 -7.62
N TRP A 46 5.68 12.03 -7.43
CA TRP A 46 5.64 11.39 -6.11
C TRP A 46 6.42 12.15 -5.02
N LYS A 47 7.57 12.72 -5.36
CA LYS A 47 8.41 13.44 -4.41
C LYS A 47 7.73 14.71 -3.91
N GLN A 48 7.21 15.55 -4.80
CA GLN A 48 6.52 16.79 -4.45
C GLN A 48 5.25 16.53 -3.64
N SER A 49 4.46 15.52 -4.02
CA SER A 49 3.25 15.14 -3.28
C SER A 49 3.58 14.72 -1.85
N ARG A 50 4.63 13.91 -1.67
CA ARG A 50 5.12 13.49 -0.35
C ARG A 50 5.60 14.69 0.49
N GLU A 51 6.44 15.54 -0.07
CA GLU A 51 6.99 16.71 0.62
C GLU A 51 5.89 17.68 1.10
N LEU A 52 4.84 17.87 0.31
CA LEU A 52 3.69 18.69 0.71
C LEU A 52 2.94 18.10 1.91
N TYR A 53 2.76 16.78 1.94
CA TYR A 53 2.13 16.09 3.07
C TYR A 53 3.02 16.10 4.31
N PHE A 54 4.32 15.86 4.16
CA PHE A 54 5.31 15.87 5.24
C PHE A 54 5.44 17.24 5.91
N ALA A 55 5.23 18.30 5.15
CA ALA A 55 5.21 19.68 5.64
C ALA A 55 3.84 20.13 6.19
N GLY A 56 2.85 19.22 6.27
CA GLY A 56 1.50 19.56 6.72
C GLY A 56 0.74 20.53 5.81
N LYS A 57 1.20 20.72 4.56
CA LYS A 57 0.60 21.66 3.60
C LYS A 57 -0.63 21.09 2.88
N THR A 58 -0.83 19.77 2.94
CA THR A 58 -2.01 19.10 2.40
C THR A 58 -2.59 18.18 3.48
N PRO A 59 -3.91 18.21 3.72
CA PRO A 59 -4.54 17.40 4.76
C PRO A 59 -4.75 15.94 4.35
N MET A 60 -4.61 15.61 3.08
CA MET A 60 -4.83 14.27 2.55
C MET A 60 -3.82 13.93 1.47
N ILE A 61 -3.48 12.66 1.37
CA ILE A 61 -2.65 12.10 0.32
C ILE A 61 -3.20 10.73 -0.11
N ILE A 62 -3.21 10.45 -1.40
CA ILE A 62 -3.46 9.10 -1.91
C ILE A 62 -2.09 8.46 -2.14
N TRP A 63 -1.71 7.52 -1.30
CA TRP A 63 -0.38 6.94 -1.30
C TRP A 63 -0.39 5.48 -0.85
N SER A 64 0.75 4.83 -1.02
CA SER A 64 1.02 3.54 -0.43
C SER A 64 1.38 3.69 1.06
N PRO A 65 1.03 2.73 1.94
CA PRO A 65 1.48 2.69 3.32
C PRO A 65 3.01 2.69 3.49
N PHE A 66 3.75 2.53 2.43
CA PHE A 66 5.22 2.51 2.37
C PHE A 66 5.88 3.77 2.96
N ILE A 67 5.15 4.88 3.10
CA ILE A 67 5.66 6.12 3.70
C ILE A 67 5.51 6.17 5.22
N MET A 68 4.96 5.15 5.87
CA MET A 68 4.63 5.23 7.30
C MET A 68 5.85 5.32 8.21
N ASP A 69 6.93 4.63 7.88
CA ASP A 69 8.19 4.76 8.62
C ASP A 69 8.82 6.16 8.44
N GLU A 70 8.64 6.77 7.28
CA GLU A 70 9.07 8.14 7.00
C GLU A 70 8.23 9.15 7.84
N LEU A 71 6.90 9.00 7.86
CA LEU A 71 6.00 9.83 8.67
C LEU A 71 6.26 9.73 10.18
N ALA A 72 6.76 8.59 10.62
CA ALA A 72 7.09 8.32 12.02
C ALA A 72 8.53 8.73 12.40
N GLY A 73 9.27 9.37 11.50
CA GLY A 73 10.65 9.79 11.76
C GLY A 73 11.63 8.62 11.91
N LEU A 74 11.34 7.47 11.30
CA LEU A 74 12.17 6.26 11.41
C LEU A 74 13.17 6.11 10.26
N ARG A 75 13.18 7.08 9.33
CA ARG A 75 14.04 7.09 8.13
C ARG A 75 14.71 8.44 7.93
N ASP A 76 16.03 8.50 8.04
CA ASP A 76 16.80 9.75 7.93
C ASP A 76 16.82 10.34 6.51
N SER A 77 16.71 9.50 5.50
CA SER A 77 16.71 9.95 4.09
C SER A 77 15.41 10.64 3.65
N ALA A 78 14.35 10.58 4.47
CA ALA A 78 13.06 11.17 4.17
C ALA A 78 12.29 11.52 5.45
N PRO A 79 12.79 12.45 6.27
CA PRO A 79 12.17 12.82 7.53
C PRO A 79 10.89 13.64 7.33
N PRO A 80 9.95 13.61 8.28
CA PRO A 80 8.86 14.57 8.32
C PRO A 80 9.39 15.99 8.52
N THR A 81 8.69 16.98 7.95
CA THR A 81 9.07 18.39 8.03
C THR A 81 7.95 19.25 8.61
N ILE A 82 7.04 18.64 9.35
CA ILE A 82 5.92 19.32 10.01
C ILE A 82 6.39 20.18 11.19
N ASN A 83 7.52 19.82 11.78
CA ASN A 83 8.21 20.54 12.85
C ASN A 83 9.74 20.46 12.64
N ASP A 84 10.51 21.02 13.60
CA ASP A 84 11.98 21.06 13.50
C ASP A 84 12.67 19.76 13.96
N ASP A 85 11.92 18.74 14.39
CA ASP A 85 12.46 17.43 14.79
C ASP A 85 12.26 16.39 13.69
N PRO A 86 13.32 16.01 12.97
CA PRO A 86 13.26 15.03 11.89
C PRO A 86 12.96 13.59 12.37
N THR A 87 13.04 13.34 13.68
CA THR A 87 12.74 12.04 14.31
C THR A 87 11.35 11.99 14.93
N SER A 88 10.57 13.05 14.76
CA SER A 88 9.24 13.19 15.35
C SER A 88 8.24 12.22 14.76
N GLY A 89 7.51 11.47 15.60
CA GLY A 89 6.36 10.67 15.23
C GLY A 89 5.04 11.47 15.14
N GLU A 90 5.08 12.80 15.27
CA GLU A 90 3.88 13.64 15.32
C GLU A 90 2.98 13.47 14.09
N LEU A 91 3.57 13.45 12.89
CA LEU A 91 2.80 13.32 11.67
C LEU A 91 2.15 11.94 11.55
N ALA A 92 2.87 10.87 11.90
CA ALA A 92 2.32 9.53 11.92
C ALA A 92 1.15 9.40 12.91
N SER A 93 1.28 9.95 14.12
CA SER A 93 0.23 9.90 15.14
C SER A 93 -1.06 10.66 14.76
N LYS A 94 -0.95 11.62 13.85
CA LYS A 94 -2.07 12.41 13.30
C LYS A 94 -2.58 11.89 11.96
N THR A 95 -1.95 10.88 11.38
CA THR A 95 -2.34 10.29 10.10
C THR A 95 -3.33 9.16 10.31
N GLY A 96 -4.55 9.34 9.83
CA GLY A 96 -5.57 8.29 9.75
C GLY A 96 -5.57 7.61 8.38
N PHE A 97 -6.16 6.42 8.32
CA PHE A 97 -6.20 5.60 7.11
C PHE A 97 -7.60 5.43 6.58
N ILE A 98 -7.73 5.50 5.27
CA ILE A 98 -8.91 5.03 4.54
C ILE A 98 -8.45 3.83 3.72
N THR A 99 -8.72 2.64 4.24
CA THR A 99 -8.32 1.36 3.64
C THR A 99 -9.18 0.97 2.44
N ASN A 100 -10.37 1.57 2.31
CA ASN A 100 -11.34 1.21 1.29
C ASN A 100 -12.08 2.44 0.76
N LEU A 101 -11.78 2.87 -0.46
CA LEU A 101 -12.39 4.03 -1.10
C LEU A 101 -13.72 3.63 -1.76
N LYS A 102 -14.83 4.26 -1.32
CA LYS A 102 -16.17 4.03 -1.84
C LYS A 102 -16.61 5.16 -2.78
N GLY A 103 -17.27 4.79 -3.85
CA GLY A 103 -17.88 5.74 -4.78
C GLY A 103 -19.37 5.45 -5.01
N PRO A 104 -20.08 6.35 -5.71
CA PRO A 104 -21.54 6.25 -5.89
C PRO A 104 -21.98 4.99 -6.63
N ASN A 105 -21.14 4.44 -7.49
CA ASN A 105 -21.39 3.23 -8.26
C ASN A 105 -20.73 1.98 -7.69
N ASN A 106 -20.02 2.09 -6.56
CA ASN A 106 -19.40 0.98 -5.84
C ASN A 106 -19.46 1.20 -4.33
N ARG A 107 -20.58 0.80 -3.74
CA ARG A 107 -20.82 0.93 -2.28
C ARG A 107 -19.95 -0.02 -1.45
N LYS A 108 -19.45 -1.10 -2.05
CA LYS A 108 -18.49 -2.00 -1.40
C LYS A 108 -17.12 -1.35 -1.26
N GLY A 109 -16.82 -0.41 -2.16
CA GLY A 109 -15.54 0.26 -2.23
C GLY A 109 -14.49 -0.56 -2.98
N ALA A 110 -13.28 -0.01 -3.03
CA ALA A 110 -12.11 -0.66 -3.61
C ALA A 110 -10.85 -0.19 -2.89
N ALA A 111 -9.91 -1.10 -2.73
CA ALA A 111 -8.51 -0.83 -2.48
C ALA A 111 -7.71 -1.16 -3.75
N TRP A 112 -6.56 -0.55 -3.91
CA TRP A 112 -5.63 -0.86 -4.99
C TRP A 112 -4.38 -1.50 -4.37
N ALA A 113 -3.94 -2.61 -4.93
CA ALA A 113 -2.74 -3.30 -4.52
C ALA A 113 -1.82 -3.54 -5.72
N ASP A 114 -0.52 -3.40 -5.49
CA ASP A 114 0.53 -3.75 -6.44
C ASP A 114 1.14 -5.08 -6.03
N VAL A 115 0.97 -6.11 -6.86
CA VAL A 115 1.52 -7.45 -6.62
C VAL A 115 2.89 -7.56 -7.27
N ARG A 116 3.90 -7.90 -6.47
CA ARG A 116 5.26 -8.13 -6.95
C ARG A 116 5.49 -9.62 -7.21
N TYR A 117 6.16 -9.91 -8.30
CA TYR A 117 6.44 -11.25 -8.76
C TYR A 117 7.94 -11.51 -8.81
N PHE A 118 8.35 -12.74 -8.50
CA PHE A 118 9.66 -13.24 -8.91
C PHE A 118 9.57 -13.73 -10.36
N GLY A 119 10.56 -13.36 -11.17
CA GLY A 119 10.71 -13.87 -12.53
C GLY A 119 12.04 -14.62 -12.66
N ILE A 120 12.05 -15.71 -13.41
CA ILE A 120 13.26 -16.43 -13.80
C ILE A 120 13.56 -16.03 -15.24
N THR A 121 14.77 -15.48 -15.49
CA THR A 121 15.21 -15.14 -16.84
C THR A 121 15.53 -16.39 -17.65
N ALA A 122 15.46 -16.30 -18.98
CA ALA A 122 15.62 -17.44 -19.86
C ALA A 122 17.03 -18.08 -19.83
N ASP A 123 18.02 -17.30 -19.43
CA ASP A 123 19.44 -17.67 -19.32
C ASP A 123 19.87 -18.04 -17.90
N ALA A 124 18.95 -18.00 -16.93
CA ALA A 124 19.26 -18.37 -15.55
C ALA A 124 19.33 -19.89 -15.36
N ASP A 125 20.09 -20.32 -14.36
CA ASP A 125 19.93 -21.68 -13.84
C ASP A 125 18.56 -21.82 -13.19
N THR A 126 17.70 -22.58 -13.86
CA THR A 126 16.28 -22.70 -13.46
C THR A 126 16.12 -23.47 -12.15
N GLU A 127 16.99 -24.42 -11.87
CA GLU A 127 16.94 -25.22 -10.63
C GLU A 127 17.32 -24.35 -9.43
N GLU A 128 18.45 -23.67 -9.50
CA GLU A 128 18.92 -22.76 -8.43
C GLU A 128 17.94 -21.59 -8.21
N ALA A 129 17.48 -20.95 -9.30
CA ALA A 129 16.52 -19.86 -9.21
C ALA A 129 15.19 -20.32 -8.60
N SER A 130 14.70 -21.50 -8.97
CA SER A 130 13.48 -22.07 -8.37
C SER A 130 13.67 -22.42 -6.89
N ALA A 131 14.82 -22.95 -6.51
CA ALA A 131 15.14 -23.25 -5.10
C ALA A 131 15.16 -21.96 -4.27
N PHE A 132 15.76 -20.87 -4.77
CA PHE A 132 15.78 -19.57 -4.13
C PHE A 132 14.35 -18.99 -3.96
N ILE A 133 13.52 -19.06 -5.00
CA ILE A 133 12.13 -18.56 -4.94
C ILE A 133 11.33 -19.39 -3.92
N LYS A 134 11.45 -20.72 -3.93
CA LYS A 134 10.76 -21.58 -2.95
C LYS A 134 11.16 -21.22 -1.53
N TYR A 135 12.46 -21.11 -1.26
CA TYR A 135 12.96 -20.67 0.06
C TYR A 135 12.39 -19.29 0.44
N SER A 136 12.47 -18.32 -0.46
CA SER A 136 12.02 -16.95 -0.20
C SER A 136 10.51 -16.84 0.06
N MET A 137 9.74 -17.77 -0.47
CA MET A 137 8.27 -17.80 -0.34
C MET A 137 7.79 -18.75 0.77
N ASP A 138 8.66 -19.50 1.44
CA ASP A 138 8.30 -20.43 2.51
C ASP A 138 9.16 -20.22 3.75
N GLU A 139 10.27 -20.94 3.92
CA GLU A 139 11.11 -20.83 5.14
C GLU A 139 11.66 -19.41 5.35
N GLY A 140 12.10 -18.74 4.29
CA GLY A 140 12.62 -17.37 4.28
C GLY A 140 11.55 -16.29 4.23
N TYR A 141 10.26 -16.63 4.18
CA TYR A 141 9.23 -15.66 3.84
C TYR A 141 9.07 -14.55 4.89
N THR A 142 9.09 -14.89 6.16
CA THR A 142 9.06 -13.89 7.25
C THR A 142 10.24 -12.92 7.17
N LYS A 143 11.42 -13.42 6.79
CA LYS A 143 12.60 -12.57 6.58
C LYS A 143 12.43 -11.64 5.36
N THR A 144 11.82 -12.13 4.29
CA THR A 144 11.46 -11.31 3.12
C THR A 144 10.45 -10.21 3.51
N LEU A 145 9.44 -10.52 4.31
CA LEU A 145 8.46 -9.56 4.81
C LEU A 145 9.06 -8.52 5.76
N SER A 146 10.15 -8.84 6.48
CA SER A 146 10.80 -7.91 7.40
C SER A 146 11.50 -6.72 6.72
N ILE A 147 11.57 -6.73 5.40
CA ILE A 147 12.09 -5.61 4.60
C ILE A 147 10.94 -4.65 4.31
N ALA A 148 10.84 -3.57 5.06
CA ALA A 148 9.78 -2.56 4.98
C ALA A 148 8.35 -3.13 5.16
N PRO A 149 8.05 -3.74 6.31
CA PRO A 149 6.76 -4.40 6.55
C PRO A 149 5.58 -3.42 6.58
N GLU A 150 5.83 -2.14 6.80
CA GLU A 150 4.82 -1.07 6.74
C GLU A 150 4.16 -0.92 5.36
N GLY A 151 4.85 -1.31 4.31
CA GLY A 151 4.37 -1.21 2.93
C GLY A 151 4.36 -2.52 2.15
N LYS A 152 4.80 -3.62 2.76
CA LYS A 152 4.82 -4.96 2.16
C LYS A 152 3.94 -5.91 2.96
N PHE A 153 2.88 -6.36 2.34
CA PHE A 153 1.91 -7.25 2.96
C PHE A 153 2.10 -8.68 2.48
N PRO A 154 1.81 -9.69 3.34
CA PRO A 154 1.95 -11.08 2.94
C PRO A 154 0.94 -11.45 1.84
N VAL A 155 1.42 -12.00 0.72
CA VAL A 155 0.58 -12.62 -0.33
C VAL A 155 0.21 -14.07 0.00
N ARG A 156 0.85 -14.64 1.02
CA ARG A 156 0.51 -15.94 1.62
C ARG A 156 0.17 -15.72 3.09
N ARG A 157 -0.96 -16.24 3.55
CA ARG A 157 -1.37 -16.11 4.95
C ARG A 157 -0.52 -16.98 5.88
N GLY A 158 -0.16 -18.15 5.43
CA GLY A 158 0.62 -19.11 6.21
C GLY A 158 1.12 -20.29 5.38
N ASN A 159 1.45 -21.36 6.06
CA ASN A 159 1.95 -22.61 5.51
C ASN A 159 1.04 -23.79 5.90
N ALA A 160 1.44 -25.04 5.56
CA ALA A 160 0.64 -26.22 5.83
C ALA A 160 0.44 -26.53 7.33
N SER A 161 1.37 -26.13 8.18
CA SER A 161 1.32 -26.36 9.63
C SER A 161 0.58 -25.25 10.41
N ASP A 162 0.63 -24.00 9.92
CA ASP A 162 -0.15 -22.88 10.47
C ASP A 162 -0.65 -22.00 9.29
N PRO A 163 -1.97 -22.08 8.97
CA PRO A 163 -2.56 -21.34 7.87
C PRO A 163 -2.45 -19.80 7.99
N GLU A 164 -2.07 -19.28 9.15
CA GLU A 164 -1.93 -17.84 9.41
C GLU A 164 -0.53 -17.43 9.87
N ALA A 165 0.46 -18.32 9.77
CA ALA A 165 1.81 -18.09 10.29
C ALA A 165 2.43 -16.79 9.78
N PHE A 166 2.26 -16.46 8.51
CA PHE A 166 2.89 -15.29 7.91
C PHE A 166 2.18 -13.98 8.22
N THR A 167 0.85 -13.98 8.31
CA THR A 167 0.09 -12.79 8.74
C THR A 167 0.34 -12.48 10.21
N LYS A 168 0.38 -13.51 11.07
CA LYS A 168 0.73 -13.35 12.49
C LYS A 168 2.18 -12.87 12.68
N ALA A 169 3.11 -13.39 11.88
CA ALA A 169 4.49 -12.95 11.92
C ALA A 169 4.63 -11.50 11.44
N TRP A 170 4.00 -11.15 10.31
CA TRP A 170 4.04 -9.82 9.74
C TRP A 170 3.55 -8.74 10.72
N SER A 171 2.44 -8.95 11.40
CA SER A 171 1.87 -7.98 12.34
C SER A 171 2.78 -7.65 13.54
N LYS A 172 3.83 -8.45 13.77
CA LYS A 172 4.80 -8.27 14.87
C LYS A 172 6.16 -7.77 14.39
N LEU A 173 6.36 -7.58 13.09
CA LEU A 173 7.65 -7.16 12.54
C LEU A 173 7.96 -5.71 12.94
N PRO A 174 9.21 -5.41 13.26
CA PRO A 174 9.64 -4.04 13.45
C PRO A 174 9.72 -3.30 12.11
N VAL A 175 9.26 -2.06 12.09
CA VAL A 175 9.27 -1.15 10.95
C VAL A 175 10.39 -0.11 11.05
N GLY A 176 10.68 0.57 9.94
CA GLY A 176 11.67 1.63 9.85
C GLY A 176 13.03 1.17 9.33
N VAL A 177 13.87 2.10 8.97
CA VAL A 177 15.22 1.85 8.41
C VAL A 177 16.30 2.19 9.44
N ASP A 178 16.46 3.45 9.77
CA ASP A 178 17.53 3.93 10.66
C ASP A 178 17.14 3.77 12.13
N ARG A 179 15.88 3.88 12.44
CA ARG A 179 15.27 3.60 13.76
C ARG A 179 14.18 2.54 13.60
N LYS A 180 13.93 1.76 14.65
CA LYS A 180 12.92 0.69 14.63
C LYS A 180 11.82 0.98 15.63
N ALA A 181 10.59 0.70 15.20
CA ALA A 181 9.41 0.71 16.05
C ALA A 181 8.54 -0.52 15.76
N PRO A 182 7.70 -0.98 16.69
CA PRO A 182 6.69 -2.00 16.40
C PRO A 182 5.72 -1.52 15.32
N LEU A 183 5.22 -2.42 14.48
CA LEU A 183 4.19 -2.11 13.48
C LEU A 183 2.93 -1.51 14.14
N SER A 184 2.60 -1.96 15.35
CA SER A 184 1.48 -1.47 16.16
C SER A 184 1.60 0.00 16.58
N ASP A 185 2.78 0.60 16.50
CA ASP A 185 2.96 2.03 16.79
C ASP A 185 2.55 2.90 15.58
N LEU A 186 2.54 2.31 14.39
CA LEU A 186 2.18 2.99 13.14
C LEU A 186 0.73 2.74 12.73
N TYR A 187 0.21 1.56 13.05
CA TYR A 187 -1.13 1.13 12.67
C TYR A 187 -1.92 0.69 13.90
N SER A 188 -3.15 1.15 14.02
CA SER A 188 -4.08 0.58 15.00
C SER A 188 -4.39 -0.88 14.67
N GLU A 189 -4.85 -1.62 15.66
CA GLU A 189 -5.27 -3.01 15.50
C GLU A 189 -6.35 -3.15 14.41
N ASP A 190 -7.31 -2.22 14.36
CA ASP A 190 -8.37 -2.20 13.35
C ASP A 190 -7.79 -2.06 11.95
N VAL A 191 -6.79 -1.19 11.73
CA VAL A 191 -6.13 -1.02 10.43
C VAL A 191 -5.36 -2.28 10.04
N ILE A 192 -4.67 -2.92 10.98
CA ILE A 192 -3.96 -4.19 10.74
C ILE A 192 -4.97 -5.27 10.32
N ASN A 193 -6.09 -5.38 11.02
CA ASN A 193 -7.15 -6.35 10.72
C ASN A 193 -7.79 -6.08 9.34
N ASP A 194 -8.05 -4.82 8.99
CA ASP A 194 -8.56 -4.42 7.69
C ASP A 194 -7.59 -4.77 6.55
N ILE A 195 -6.29 -4.55 6.75
CA ILE A 195 -5.27 -4.95 5.78
C ILE A 195 -5.28 -6.47 5.58
N VAL A 196 -5.26 -7.24 6.67
CA VAL A 196 -5.26 -8.72 6.62
C VAL A 196 -6.54 -9.24 5.96
N ALA A 197 -7.71 -8.67 6.27
CA ALA A 197 -8.97 -9.03 5.63
C ALA A 197 -8.98 -8.65 4.13
N GLY A 198 -8.39 -7.51 3.77
CA GLY A 198 -8.28 -7.05 2.39
C GLY A 198 -7.42 -7.94 1.49
N LEU A 199 -6.46 -8.67 2.06
CA LEU A 199 -5.62 -9.61 1.31
C LEU A 199 -6.44 -10.76 0.68
N ASP A 200 -7.54 -11.17 1.30
CA ASP A 200 -8.43 -12.22 0.76
C ASP A 200 -9.20 -11.74 -0.48
N LEU A 201 -9.52 -10.45 -0.54
CA LEU A 201 -10.27 -9.86 -1.65
C LEU A 201 -9.39 -9.61 -2.88
N SER A 202 -8.10 -9.33 -2.71
CA SER A 202 -7.17 -9.07 -3.81
C SER A 202 -6.75 -10.34 -4.55
N LEU A 203 -6.79 -11.50 -3.91
CA LEU A 203 -6.41 -12.79 -4.51
C LEU A 203 -7.53 -13.44 -5.35
N ILE A 204 -8.77 -12.96 -5.23
CA ILE A 204 -9.93 -13.52 -5.99
C ILE A 204 -10.03 -12.94 -7.42
N HIS A 205 -9.23 -11.95 -7.76
CA HIS A 205 -9.32 -11.22 -9.04
C HIS A 205 -8.11 -11.38 -9.97
N ILE A 206 -7.19 -12.32 -9.66
CA ILE A 206 -6.08 -12.70 -10.55
C ILE A 206 -6.47 -13.86 -11.46
#